data_38186347b451e0eb23040c2b123aee42
#
_entry.id   38186347b451e0eb23040c2b123aee42
#
_cell.length_a   1.000
_cell.length_b   1.000
_cell.length_c   1.000
_cell.angle_alpha   90.00
_cell.angle_beta   90.00
_cell.angle_gamma   90.00
#
_symmetry.space_group_name_H-M   'P 1'
#
loop_
_entity.id
_entity.type
_entity.pdbx_description
1 polymer ?
#
loop_
_entity_poly.entity_id
_entity_poly.type
_entity_poly.pdbx_seq_one_letter_code
_entity_poly.pdbx_strand_id
1 'polypeptide(L)'
;MNAKDFNLEAVQDACNEAAMQARTAAKIAYVQIGERDACGFAWVNVYGVRSNSKLGKALQSFGFRKDYTGSLQLWNPSGHNTQSISVKEAGAYAYAEVLKNKLGLEKVYAGSRMD
;
A
#
# COMPACT_ATOMS: atom_id res chain seq x y z
N MET A 1 18.22 3.30 5.83
CA MET A 1 18.59 2.60 4.57
C MET A 1 18.14 3.43 3.39
N ASN A 2 18.98 3.58 2.40
CA ASN A 2 18.60 4.35 1.23
C ASN A 2 18.28 3.41 0.05
N ALA A 3 17.65 3.93 -1.01
CA ALA A 3 17.16 3.11 -2.12
C ALA A 3 18.23 2.26 -2.81
N LYS A 4 19.50 2.66 -2.72
CA LYS A 4 20.63 1.92 -3.31
C LYS A 4 20.95 0.63 -2.57
N ASP A 5 20.58 0.54 -1.30
CA ASP A 5 20.92 -0.58 -0.42
C ASP A 5 19.86 -1.67 -0.41
N PHE A 6 18.73 -1.46 -1.11
CA PHE A 6 17.66 -2.45 -1.16
C PHE A 6 18.03 -3.59 -2.09
N ASN A 7 17.84 -4.82 -1.60
CA ASN A 7 17.89 -5.99 -2.46
C ASN A 7 16.45 -6.45 -2.74
N LEU A 8 16.29 -7.23 -3.79
CA LEU A 8 14.98 -7.70 -4.23
C LEU A 8 14.29 -8.52 -3.15
N GLU A 9 15.02 -9.39 -2.47
CA GLU A 9 14.47 -10.26 -1.43
C GLU A 9 13.87 -9.44 -0.27
N ALA A 10 14.58 -8.40 0.18
CA ALA A 10 14.09 -7.54 1.25
C ALA A 10 12.80 -6.83 0.84
N VAL A 11 12.71 -6.36 -0.41
CA VAL A 11 11.51 -5.70 -0.91
C VAL A 11 10.35 -6.69 -1.03
N GLN A 12 10.63 -7.91 -1.52
CA GLN A 12 9.61 -8.97 -1.62
C GLN A 12 9.06 -9.31 -0.24
N ASP A 13 9.93 -9.49 0.75
CA ASP A 13 9.51 -9.80 2.12
C ASP A 13 8.64 -8.67 2.70
N ALA A 14 9.05 -7.43 2.49
CA ALA A 14 8.30 -6.27 2.97
C ALA A 14 6.92 -6.18 2.32
N CYS A 15 6.84 -6.35 1.00
CA CYS A 15 5.57 -6.28 0.28
C CYS A 15 4.64 -7.44 0.63
N ASN A 16 5.18 -8.64 0.83
CA ASN A 16 4.39 -9.80 1.24
C ASN A 16 3.82 -9.58 2.64
N GLU A 17 4.64 -9.09 3.57
CA GLU A 17 4.19 -8.76 4.92
C GLU A 17 3.15 -7.65 4.90
N ALA A 18 3.38 -6.61 4.09
CA ALA A 18 2.46 -5.49 3.95
C ALA A 18 1.09 -5.96 3.43
N ALA A 19 1.08 -6.82 2.41
CA ALA A 19 -0.16 -7.37 1.87
C ALA A 19 -0.90 -8.21 2.89
N MET A 20 -0.19 -9.01 3.68
CA MET A 20 -0.79 -9.84 4.72
C MET A 20 -1.41 -8.98 5.82
N GLN A 21 -0.69 -7.96 6.29
CA GLN A 21 -1.18 -7.05 7.32
C GLN A 21 -2.37 -6.23 6.80
N ALA A 22 -2.33 -5.82 5.54
CA ALA A 22 -3.44 -5.10 4.93
C ALA A 22 -4.71 -5.95 4.88
N ARG A 23 -4.58 -7.22 4.50
CA ARG A 23 -5.73 -8.14 4.48
C ARG A 23 -6.31 -8.34 5.87
N THR A 24 -5.45 -8.51 6.87
CA THR A 24 -5.88 -8.69 8.25
C THR A 24 -6.62 -7.45 8.76
N ALA A 25 -6.05 -6.26 8.53
CA ALA A 25 -6.66 -5.01 8.97
C ALA A 25 -8.02 -4.79 8.29
N ALA A 26 -8.12 -5.09 6.99
CA ALA A 26 -9.38 -4.95 6.26
C ALA A 26 -10.45 -5.92 6.79
N LYS A 27 -10.08 -7.16 7.07
CA LYS A 27 -11.02 -8.14 7.64
C LYS A 27 -11.55 -7.70 9.01
N ILE A 28 -10.68 -7.19 9.87
CA ILE A 28 -11.09 -6.68 11.18
C ILE A 28 -12.06 -5.51 11.01
N ALA A 29 -11.72 -4.56 10.17
CA ALA A 29 -12.58 -3.41 9.90
C ALA A 29 -13.91 -3.83 9.31
N TYR A 30 -13.93 -4.80 8.41
CA TYR A 30 -15.16 -5.28 7.78
C TYR A 30 -16.11 -5.93 8.79
N VAL A 31 -15.58 -6.67 9.75
CA VAL A 31 -16.40 -7.27 10.82
C VAL A 31 -17.10 -6.17 11.63
N GLN A 32 -16.43 -5.05 11.85
CA GLN A 32 -16.97 -3.94 12.66
C GLN A 32 -17.93 -3.06 11.86
N ILE A 33 -17.62 -2.79 10.60
CA ILE A 33 -18.30 -1.76 9.80
C ILE A 33 -19.26 -2.39 8.77
N GLY A 34 -18.83 -3.47 8.13
CA GLY A 34 -19.58 -4.12 7.05
C GLY A 34 -19.70 -3.23 5.81
N GLU A 35 -20.83 -3.33 5.13
CA GLU A 35 -21.09 -2.57 3.91
C GLU A 35 -21.92 -1.30 4.16
N ARG A 36 -22.11 -0.92 5.41
CA ARG A 36 -22.95 0.24 5.79
C ARG A 36 -22.22 1.58 5.67
N ASP A 37 -20.97 1.52 5.30
CA ASP A 37 -20.10 2.69 5.19
C ASP A 37 -20.26 3.37 3.83
N ALA A 38 -19.72 4.57 3.70
CA ALA A 38 -19.62 5.25 2.40
C ALA A 38 -18.77 4.43 1.44
N CYS A 39 -19.09 4.50 0.16
CA CYS A 39 -18.29 3.87 -0.89
C CYS A 39 -17.07 4.74 -1.20
N GLY A 40 -15.98 4.11 -1.55
CA GLY A 40 -14.78 4.86 -1.92
C GLY A 40 -13.61 3.98 -2.30
N PHE A 41 -12.48 4.65 -2.45
CA PHE A 41 -11.22 4.04 -2.90
C PHE A 41 -10.12 4.38 -1.92
N ALA A 42 -9.15 3.49 -1.78
CA ALA A 42 -7.95 3.73 -0.99
C ALA A 42 -6.72 3.20 -1.72
N TRP A 43 -5.59 3.81 -1.44
CA TRP A 43 -4.34 3.47 -2.11
C TRP A 43 -3.15 3.78 -1.21
N VAL A 44 -1.95 3.31 -1.62
CA VAL A 44 -0.68 3.69 -1.01
C VAL A 44 0.17 4.37 -2.05
N ASN A 45 0.74 5.52 -1.71
CA ASN A 45 1.70 6.24 -2.53
C ASN A 45 3.10 6.14 -1.93
N VAL A 46 4.08 5.88 -2.77
CA VAL A 46 5.51 5.93 -2.40
C VAL A 46 6.15 7.04 -3.22
N TYR A 47 6.64 8.08 -2.54
CA TYR A 47 7.30 9.21 -3.18
C TYR A 47 8.82 9.09 -3.06
N GLY A 48 9.52 9.75 -3.97
CA GLY A 48 10.99 9.80 -3.92
C GLY A 48 11.69 8.54 -4.41
N VAL A 49 10.95 7.62 -5.01
CA VAL A 49 11.51 6.40 -5.60
C VAL A 49 11.28 6.45 -7.10
N ARG A 50 12.36 6.39 -7.86
CA ARG A 50 12.27 6.39 -9.32
C ARG A 50 11.76 5.04 -9.83
N SER A 51 10.88 5.08 -10.83
CA SER A 51 10.30 3.87 -11.40
C SER A 51 11.34 2.94 -12.04
N ASN A 52 12.45 3.49 -12.50
CA ASN A 52 13.53 2.70 -13.12
C ASN A 52 14.62 2.25 -12.13
N SER A 53 14.49 2.59 -10.85
CA SER A 53 15.44 2.12 -9.82
C SER A 53 15.14 0.66 -9.46
N LYS A 54 16.09 0.04 -8.77
CA LYS A 54 15.89 -1.34 -8.27
C LYS A 54 14.66 -1.43 -7.37
N LEU A 55 14.54 -0.50 -6.43
CA LEU A 55 13.38 -0.45 -5.52
C LEU A 55 12.10 -0.19 -6.31
N GLY A 56 12.11 0.78 -7.24
CA GLY A 56 10.94 1.10 -8.04
C GLY A 56 10.46 -0.06 -8.89
N LYS A 57 11.38 -0.79 -9.52
CA LYS A 57 11.03 -1.98 -10.31
C LYS A 57 10.47 -3.08 -9.43
N ALA A 58 11.06 -3.29 -8.26
CA ALA A 58 10.57 -4.29 -7.31
C ALA A 58 9.15 -3.96 -6.83
N LEU A 59 8.88 -2.70 -6.49
CA LEU A 59 7.54 -2.27 -6.09
C LEU A 59 6.53 -2.47 -7.23
N GLN A 60 6.92 -2.14 -8.46
CA GLN A 60 6.04 -2.34 -9.61
C GLN A 60 5.71 -3.82 -9.84
N SER A 61 6.61 -4.73 -9.50
CA SER A 61 6.33 -6.17 -9.59
C SER A 61 5.25 -6.61 -8.60
N PHE A 62 4.98 -5.82 -7.57
CA PHE A 62 3.92 -6.07 -6.58
C PHE A 62 2.65 -5.26 -6.86
N GLY A 63 2.54 -4.67 -8.03
CA GLY A 63 1.31 -4.00 -8.46
C GLY A 63 1.36 -2.48 -8.41
N PHE A 64 2.43 -1.89 -7.90
CA PHE A 64 2.54 -0.43 -7.92
C PHE A 64 2.65 0.07 -9.35
N ARG A 65 2.03 1.21 -9.60
CA ARG A 65 2.05 1.87 -10.90
C ARG A 65 2.42 3.34 -10.73
N LYS A 66 3.14 3.87 -11.70
CA LYS A 66 3.48 5.28 -11.72
C LYS A 66 2.21 6.11 -11.93
N ASP A 67 1.95 7.07 -11.03
CA ASP A 67 0.81 7.96 -11.18
C ASP A 67 1.22 9.24 -11.92
N TYR A 68 0.26 10.16 -12.11
CA TYR A 68 0.51 11.40 -12.85
C TYR A 68 1.48 12.36 -12.13
N THR A 69 1.67 12.20 -10.82
CA THR A 69 2.62 13.01 -10.05
C THR A 69 4.03 12.43 -10.06
N GLY A 70 4.19 11.23 -10.63
CA GLY A 70 5.47 10.53 -10.64
C GLY A 70 5.69 9.62 -9.43
N SER A 71 4.77 9.58 -8.47
CA SER A 71 4.86 8.62 -7.37
C SER A 71 4.51 7.21 -7.85
N LEU A 72 4.88 6.21 -7.05
CA LEU A 72 4.41 4.84 -7.28
C LEU A 72 3.19 4.61 -6.40
N GLN A 73 2.12 4.10 -6.99
CA GLN A 73 0.82 3.99 -6.33
C GLN A 73 0.27 2.58 -6.44
N LEU A 74 -0.25 2.06 -5.33
CA LEU A 74 -0.92 0.76 -5.28
C LEU A 74 -2.36 0.97 -4.84
N TRP A 75 -3.31 0.64 -5.72
CA TRP A 75 -4.74 0.76 -5.44
C TRP A 75 -5.25 -0.46 -4.69
N ASN A 76 -6.13 -0.24 -3.72
CA ASN A 76 -6.78 -1.26 -2.91
C ASN A 76 -5.78 -2.28 -2.37
N PRO A 77 -4.82 -1.86 -1.52
CA PRO A 77 -3.72 -2.74 -1.09
C PRO A 77 -4.15 -4.03 -0.41
N SER A 78 -5.30 -4.04 0.27
CA SER A 78 -5.80 -5.26 0.93
C SER A 78 -6.38 -6.27 -0.05
N GLY A 79 -6.77 -5.83 -1.25
CA GLY A 79 -7.48 -6.67 -2.20
C GLY A 79 -8.90 -7.04 -1.78
N HIS A 80 -9.42 -6.44 -0.71
CA HIS A 80 -10.78 -6.74 -0.24
C HIS A 80 -11.81 -6.21 -1.25
N ASN A 81 -12.84 -6.99 -1.52
CA ASN A 81 -13.84 -6.65 -2.54
C ASN A 81 -14.99 -5.79 -2.04
N THR A 82 -14.90 -5.26 -0.82
CA THR A 82 -15.91 -4.39 -0.23
C THR A 82 -16.02 -3.07 -0.99
N GLN A 83 -17.16 -2.40 -0.86
CA GLN A 83 -17.33 -1.01 -1.30
C GLN A 83 -16.96 0.00 -0.19
N SER A 84 -16.84 -0.46 1.06
CA SER A 84 -16.59 0.41 2.21
C SER A 84 -15.24 1.11 2.12
N ILE A 85 -15.25 2.45 2.16
CA ILE A 85 -14.04 3.26 2.16
C ILE A 85 -13.21 3.01 3.41
N SER A 86 -13.85 2.87 4.58
CA SER A 86 -13.14 2.68 5.85
C SER A 86 -12.39 1.34 5.89
N VAL A 87 -12.97 0.29 5.33
CA VAL A 87 -12.31 -1.01 5.24
C VAL A 87 -11.09 -0.94 4.32
N LYS A 88 -11.23 -0.27 3.18
CA LYS A 88 -10.12 -0.08 2.24
C LYS A 88 -9.02 0.79 2.84
N GLU A 89 -9.39 1.84 3.57
CA GLU A 89 -8.43 2.70 4.28
C GLU A 89 -7.63 1.92 5.32
N ALA A 90 -8.30 1.07 6.10
CA ALA A 90 -7.61 0.24 7.10
C ALA A 90 -6.52 -0.60 6.45
N GLY A 91 -6.82 -1.21 5.31
CA GLY A 91 -5.83 -1.98 4.55
C GLY A 91 -4.68 -1.11 4.04
N ALA A 92 -5.00 0.06 3.50
CA ALA A 92 -3.99 0.96 2.96
C ALA A 92 -3.04 1.47 4.06
N TYR A 93 -3.57 1.87 5.21
CA TYR A 93 -2.75 2.31 6.34
C TYR A 93 -1.83 1.20 6.83
N ALA A 94 -2.35 -0.03 6.97
CA ALA A 94 -1.52 -1.15 7.42
C ALA A 94 -0.39 -1.45 6.43
N TYR A 95 -0.70 -1.42 5.13
CA TYR A 95 0.31 -1.64 4.08
C TYR A 95 1.42 -0.58 4.16
N ALA A 96 1.03 0.69 4.24
CA ALA A 96 1.98 1.80 4.31
C ALA A 96 2.89 1.69 5.53
N GLU A 97 2.35 1.34 6.69
CA GLU A 97 3.13 1.19 7.91
C GLU A 97 4.20 0.10 7.79
N VAL A 98 3.86 -1.02 7.18
CA VAL A 98 4.83 -2.11 6.99
C VAL A 98 5.98 -1.64 6.08
N LEU A 99 5.67 -0.97 4.98
CA LEU A 99 6.71 -0.46 4.08
C LEU A 99 7.63 0.54 4.78
N LYS A 100 7.07 1.45 5.57
CA LYS A 100 7.86 2.41 6.34
C LYS A 100 8.81 1.70 7.29
N ASN A 101 8.29 0.73 8.05
CA ASN A 101 9.06 0.07 9.10
C ASN A 101 10.08 -0.91 8.53
N LYS A 102 9.69 -1.69 7.55
CA LYS A 102 10.55 -2.74 6.99
C LYS A 102 11.61 -2.20 6.04
N LEU A 103 11.28 -1.17 5.27
CA LEU A 103 12.20 -0.61 4.27
C LEU A 103 12.80 0.72 4.70
N GLY A 104 12.39 1.26 5.84
CA GLY A 104 12.89 2.55 6.31
C GLY A 104 12.53 3.72 5.40
N LEU A 105 11.45 3.59 4.65
CA LEU A 105 10.98 4.65 3.76
C LEU A 105 10.21 5.70 4.56
N GLU A 106 10.46 6.98 4.29
CA GLU A 106 9.79 8.07 4.99
C GLU A 106 8.55 8.57 4.28
N LYS A 107 8.57 8.57 2.95
CA LYS A 107 7.51 9.19 2.14
C LYS A 107 6.54 8.16 1.59
N VAL A 108 5.94 7.39 2.49
CA VAL A 108 4.92 6.40 2.16
C VAL A 108 3.62 6.84 2.82
N TYR A 109 2.57 7.04 2.04
CA TYR A 109 1.30 7.57 2.53
C TYR A 109 0.13 6.76 2.04
N ALA A 110 -0.81 6.51 2.94
CA ALA A 110 -2.13 5.99 2.55
C ALA A 110 -3.01 7.17 2.17
N GLY A 111 -3.77 7.00 1.11
CA GLY A 111 -4.73 8.00 0.66
C GLY A 111 -6.07 7.34 0.36
N SER A 112 -7.11 8.17 0.31
CA SER A 112 -8.45 7.67 0.01
C SER A 112 -9.30 8.80 -0.54
N ARG A 113 -10.39 8.41 -1.20
CA ARG A 113 -11.39 9.38 -1.63
C ARG A 113 -12.74 8.70 -1.73
N MET A 114 -13.80 9.43 -1.37
CA MET A 114 -15.16 8.95 -1.55
C MET A 114 -15.53 8.88 -3.02
N ASP A 115 -16.31 7.89 -3.34
CA ASP A 115 -16.82 7.68 -4.70
C ASP A 115 -17.94 8.68 -5.02
#